data_959dc884ab3d4a5a5ed39a7d8685c5ec
#
_entry.id   959dc884ab3d4a5a5ed39a7d8685c5ec
#
_cell.length_a   1.000
_cell.length_b   1.000
_cell.length_c   1.000
_cell.angle_alpha   90.00
_cell.angle_beta   90.00
_cell.angle_gamma   90.00
#
_symmetry.space_group_name_H-M   'P 1'
#
loop_
_entity.id
_entity.type
_entity.pdbx_description
1 polymer ?
#
loop_
_entity_poly.entity_id
_entity_poly.type
_entity_poly.pdbx_seq_one_letter_code
_entity_poly.pdbx_strand_id
1 'polypeptide(L)'
;MQFLRFLSLLLLSLSLQAADKKPNILMIAIDDQNDWIGYLGGHPMVKTPHIDRLAKRGTAFTNAHCQSPLCNPSRTSLMISRRPGSTGIYGLAPWFRNVPELKDTVTLPQYLKKHGGYKTYSTGKIYHGRYGRQKTDKEFDVIGPGASGKPFPKGNKKLVTTPFGNHRLVDWGTFPHKDEEKGDWLIADWAVDQLNKKPKEPFFMSVGFFLPHVPLFATQKWFDLYPDNDTVLPKIKRGDRDDTPRFSWYM
;
A
#
# COMPACT_ATOMS: atom_id res chain seq x y z
N MET A 1 59.11 5.08 -16.46
CA MET A 1 58.18 3.96 -16.24
C MET A 1 57.66 3.82 -14.81
N GLN A 2 58.41 4.11 -13.77
CA GLN A 2 57.92 4.05 -12.36
C GLN A 2 56.86 5.11 -12.03
N PHE A 3 56.97 6.32 -12.57
CA PHE A 3 56.00 7.43 -12.32
C PHE A 3 54.61 7.13 -12.90
N LEU A 4 54.53 6.48 -14.06
CA LEU A 4 53.23 6.07 -14.65
C LEU A 4 52.52 4.96 -13.83
N ARG A 5 53.30 4.07 -13.21
CA ARG A 5 52.75 3.00 -12.36
C ARG A 5 52.18 3.55 -11.04
N PHE A 6 52.82 4.57 -10.46
CA PHE A 6 52.30 5.27 -9.27
C PHE A 6 51.00 6.06 -9.56
N LEU A 7 50.92 6.69 -10.72
CA LEU A 7 49.75 7.43 -11.13
C LEU A 7 48.56 6.50 -11.40
N SER A 8 48.80 5.32 -11.99
CA SER A 8 47.77 4.30 -12.23
C SER A 8 47.24 3.68 -10.93
N LEU A 9 48.10 3.48 -9.94
CA LEU A 9 47.72 2.98 -8.61
C LEU A 9 46.93 4.04 -7.82
N LEU A 10 47.26 5.33 -7.96
CA LEU A 10 46.52 6.42 -7.34
C LEU A 10 45.13 6.60 -7.97
N LEU A 11 45.00 6.45 -9.27
CA LEU A 11 43.71 6.48 -9.98
C LEU A 11 42.82 5.25 -9.67
N LEU A 12 43.42 4.09 -9.44
CA LEU A 12 42.68 2.88 -9.02
C LEU A 12 42.17 3.01 -7.57
N SER A 13 42.89 3.68 -6.69
CA SER A 13 42.45 3.90 -5.31
C SER A 13 41.34 4.97 -5.19
N LEU A 14 41.27 5.90 -6.13
CA LEU A 14 40.16 6.89 -6.20
C LEU A 14 38.85 6.31 -6.73
N SER A 15 38.94 5.23 -7.52
CA SER A 15 37.73 4.55 -8.02
C SER A 15 37.11 3.59 -6.99
N LEU A 16 37.78 3.26 -5.91
CA LEU A 16 37.29 2.38 -4.84
C LEU A 16 36.55 3.10 -3.72
N GLN A 17 36.40 4.41 -3.80
CA GLN A 17 35.69 5.23 -2.78
C GLN A 17 34.34 5.80 -3.22
N ALA A 18 33.72 5.24 -4.23
CA ALA A 18 32.27 5.37 -4.33
C ALA A 18 31.67 4.45 -3.26
N ALA A 19 31.68 4.90 -2.01
CA ALA A 19 30.92 4.25 -0.95
C ALA A 19 29.50 4.06 -1.49
N ASP A 20 29.08 2.81 -1.67
CA ASP A 20 27.75 2.46 -2.16
C ASP A 20 26.72 3.18 -1.31
N LYS A 21 26.26 4.32 -1.82
CA LYS A 21 25.24 5.09 -1.15
C LYS A 21 23.99 4.24 -1.15
N LYS A 22 23.63 3.71 0.01
CA LYS A 22 22.42 2.90 0.16
C LYS A 22 21.24 3.62 -0.46
N PRO A 23 20.44 2.98 -1.33
CA PRO A 23 19.31 3.63 -1.96
C PRO A 23 18.23 3.96 -0.93
N ASN A 24 17.54 5.06 -1.11
CA ASN A 24 16.29 5.31 -0.39
C ASN A 24 15.21 4.36 -0.90
N ILE A 25 14.37 3.88 0.00
CA ILE A 25 13.29 2.95 -0.32
C ILE A 25 11.95 3.62 0.00
N LEU A 26 11.12 3.80 -1.01
CA LEU A 26 9.75 4.26 -0.88
C LEU A 26 8.80 3.11 -1.26
N MET A 27 8.08 2.59 -0.27
CA MET A 27 7.05 1.57 -0.47
C MET A 27 5.68 2.24 -0.46
N ILE A 28 4.96 2.16 -1.57
CA ILE A 28 3.58 2.65 -1.66
C ILE A 28 2.65 1.45 -1.72
N ALA A 29 1.74 1.35 -0.76
CA ALA A 29 0.72 0.31 -0.69
C ALA A 29 -0.65 0.94 -0.91
N ILE A 30 -1.42 0.39 -1.85
CA ILE A 30 -2.80 0.83 -2.15
C ILE A 30 -3.74 -0.29 -1.73
N ASP A 31 -4.67 0.01 -0.83
CA ASP A 31 -5.55 -1.00 -0.24
C ASP A 31 -6.67 -1.39 -1.21
N ASP A 32 -6.88 -2.70 -1.37
CA ASP A 32 -7.89 -3.29 -2.26
C ASP A 32 -7.80 -2.86 -3.75
N GLN A 33 -6.62 -2.43 -4.21
CA GLN A 33 -6.40 -2.11 -5.62
C GLN A 33 -6.48 -3.37 -6.47
N ASN A 34 -7.40 -3.38 -7.44
CA ASN A 34 -7.52 -4.42 -8.45
C ASN A 34 -6.70 -4.11 -9.71
N ASP A 35 -6.91 -4.84 -10.78
CA ASP A 35 -6.24 -4.71 -12.08
C ASP A 35 -6.72 -3.52 -12.93
N TRP A 36 -7.64 -2.71 -12.42
CA TRP A 36 -8.10 -1.48 -13.11
C TRP A 36 -7.04 -0.39 -13.02
N ILE A 37 -5.93 -0.64 -13.66
CA ILE A 37 -4.77 0.23 -13.80
C ILE A 37 -4.40 0.27 -15.28
N GLY A 38 -4.02 1.43 -15.81
CA GLY A 38 -3.80 1.63 -17.23
C GLY A 38 -2.78 0.65 -17.82
N TYR A 39 -1.63 0.45 -17.19
CA TYR A 39 -0.61 -0.45 -17.72
C TYR A 39 -0.98 -1.96 -17.66
N LEU A 40 -1.97 -2.34 -16.88
CA LEU A 40 -2.52 -3.71 -16.83
C LEU A 40 -3.66 -3.91 -17.82
N GLY A 41 -4.29 -2.82 -18.30
CA GLY A 41 -5.40 -2.88 -19.25
C GLY A 41 -6.69 -3.47 -18.67
N GLY A 42 -6.86 -3.49 -17.34
CA GLY A 42 -7.99 -4.13 -16.68
C GLY A 42 -9.34 -3.46 -16.94
N HIS A 43 -9.34 -2.17 -17.27
CA HIS A 43 -10.55 -1.45 -17.69
C HIS A 43 -10.23 -0.39 -18.75
N PRO A 44 -11.01 -0.30 -19.86
CA PRO A 44 -10.67 0.56 -21.00
C PRO A 44 -10.71 2.06 -20.70
N MET A 45 -11.46 2.47 -19.70
CA MET A 45 -11.63 3.89 -19.34
C MET A 45 -10.79 4.34 -18.15
N VAL A 46 -10.06 3.43 -17.48
CA VAL A 46 -9.27 3.81 -16.31
C VAL A 46 -8.16 4.79 -16.68
N LYS A 47 -8.00 5.82 -15.85
CA LYS A 47 -6.98 6.87 -16.02
C LYS A 47 -6.04 6.87 -14.84
N THR A 48 -4.87 6.23 -14.98
CA THR A 48 -3.83 6.15 -13.92
C THR A 48 -2.48 6.69 -14.40
N PRO A 49 -2.40 7.96 -14.85
CA PRO A 49 -1.23 8.47 -15.57
C PRO A 49 0.06 8.45 -14.75
N HIS A 50 -0.03 8.59 -13.44
CA HIS A 50 1.13 8.58 -12.55
C HIS A 50 1.67 7.17 -12.30
N ILE A 51 0.78 6.19 -12.11
CA ILE A 51 1.13 4.77 -11.97
C ILE A 51 1.71 4.26 -13.30
N ASP A 52 1.06 4.59 -14.42
CA ASP A 52 1.51 4.20 -15.77
C ASP A 52 2.90 4.78 -16.09
N ARG A 53 3.15 6.03 -15.70
CA ARG A 53 4.48 6.65 -15.85
C ARG A 53 5.53 5.93 -14.99
N LEU A 54 5.19 5.48 -13.79
CA LEU A 54 6.09 4.70 -12.94
C LEU A 54 6.39 3.34 -13.58
N ALA A 55 5.37 2.65 -14.08
CA ALA A 55 5.50 1.36 -14.75
C ALA A 55 6.41 1.44 -16.00
N LYS A 56 6.31 2.54 -16.78
CA LYS A 56 7.15 2.75 -17.97
C LYS A 56 8.65 2.90 -17.69
N ARG A 57 9.04 3.32 -16.48
CA ARG A 57 10.46 3.54 -16.12
C ARG A 57 11.00 2.51 -15.12
N GLY A 58 10.16 1.60 -14.68
CA GLY A 58 10.49 0.55 -13.70
C GLY A 58 10.17 -0.83 -14.24
N THR A 59 10.17 -1.80 -13.35
CA THR A 59 9.73 -3.17 -13.65
C THR A 59 8.28 -3.35 -13.23
N ALA A 60 7.40 -3.65 -14.19
CA ALA A 60 5.99 -3.96 -13.93
C ALA A 60 5.80 -5.46 -13.75
N PHE A 61 5.27 -5.86 -12.60
CA PHE A 61 4.93 -7.25 -12.31
C PHE A 61 3.46 -7.49 -12.67
N THR A 62 3.21 -8.20 -13.76
CA THR A 62 1.86 -8.45 -14.28
C THR A 62 1.17 -9.66 -13.66
N ASN A 63 1.90 -10.48 -12.90
CA ASN A 63 1.39 -11.66 -12.22
C ASN A 63 1.81 -11.68 -10.74
N ALA A 64 1.52 -10.59 -10.03
CA ALA A 64 1.78 -10.46 -8.61
C ALA A 64 0.56 -10.92 -7.80
N HIS A 65 0.80 -11.72 -6.76
CA HIS A 65 -0.25 -12.26 -5.90
C HIS A 65 -0.02 -11.89 -4.44
N CYS A 66 -1.08 -11.48 -3.75
CA CYS A 66 -1.03 -11.33 -2.30
C CYS A 66 -1.10 -12.70 -1.61
N GLN A 67 -0.61 -12.78 -0.38
CA GLN A 67 -0.61 -14.03 0.37
C GLN A 67 -1.98 -14.39 0.95
N SER A 68 -2.90 -13.43 1.01
CA SER A 68 -4.29 -13.60 1.42
C SER A 68 -5.09 -12.38 0.96
N PRO A 69 -6.31 -12.55 0.44
CA PRO A 69 -7.17 -11.45 -0.01
C PRO A 69 -7.89 -10.76 1.15
N LEU A 70 -7.18 -10.50 2.25
CA LEU A 70 -7.71 -9.84 3.45
C LEU A 70 -6.62 -9.01 4.13
N CYS A 71 -6.96 -7.83 4.62
CA CYS A 71 -6.02 -6.82 5.10
C CYS A 71 -4.97 -7.35 6.11
N ASN A 72 -5.40 -7.90 7.26
CA ASN A 72 -4.46 -8.28 8.31
C ASN A 72 -3.51 -9.43 7.91
N PRO A 73 -3.98 -10.57 7.40
CA PRO A 73 -3.09 -11.66 7.02
C PRO A 73 -2.16 -11.28 5.86
N SER A 74 -2.63 -10.53 4.85
CA SER A 74 -1.80 -10.04 3.76
C SER A 74 -0.70 -9.12 4.25
N ARG A 75 -1.06 -8.09 5.03
CA ARG A 75 -0.12 -7.08 5.53
C ARG A 75 0.86 -7.65 6.56
N THR A 76 0.40 -8.55 7.41
CA THR A 76 1.27 -9.30 8.31
C THR A 76 2.29 -10.10 7.50
N SER A 77 1.85 -10.86 6.50
CA SER A 77 2.73 -11.66 5.64
C SER A 77 3.79 -10.80 4.94
N LEU A 78 3.38 -9.64 4.41
CA LEU A 78 4.29 -8.68 3.77
C LEU A 78 5.38 -8.21 4.74
N MET A 79 5.00 -7.88 5.97
CA MET A 79 5.92 -7.27 6.94
C MET A 79 6.83 -8.25 7.66
N ILE A 80 6.39 -9.51 7.87
CA ILE A 80 7.19 -10.51 8.59
C ILE A 80 7.70 -11.65 7.71
N SER A 81 7.43 -11.59 6.38
CA SER A 81 7.83 -12.61 5.41
C SER A 81 7.37 -14.03 5.74
N ARG A 82 6.19 -14.18 6.34
CA ARG A 82 5.59 -15.48 6.68
C ARG A 82 4.16 -15.56 6.15
N ARG A 83 3.82 -16.66 5.52
CA ARG A 83 2.48 -16.91 4.99
C ARG A 83 1.46 -17.12 6.10
N PRO A 84 0.15 -16.88 5.86
CA PRO A 84 -0.92 -17.16 6.81
C PRO A 84 -0.90 -18.59 7.35
N GLY A 85 -0.61 -19.59 6.50
CA GLY A 85 -0.46 -20.98 6.92
C GLY A 85 0.66 -21.24 7.93
N SER A 86 1.68 -20.34 7.98
CA SER A 86 2.77 -20.44 8.97
C SER A 86 2.54 -19.57 10.21
N THR A 87 1.64 -18.59 10.12
CA THR A 87 1.35 -17.68 11.24
C THR A 87 0.07 -18.02 11.98
N GLY A 88 -0.84 -18.78 11.35
CA GLY A 88 -2.20 -19.01 11.86
C GLY A 88 -3.11 -17.77 11.77
N ILE A 89 -2.66 -16.67 11.19
CA ILE A 89 -3.42 -15.43 11.10
C ILE A 89 -4.16 -15.41 9.76
N TYR A 90 -5.46 -15.71 9.79
CA TYR A 90 -6.33 -15.72 8.60
C TYR A 90 -7.39 -14.61 8.64
N GLY A 91 -7.65 -14.02 9.80
CA GLY A 91 -8.66 -12.98 10.00
C GLY A 91 -8.08 -11.59 10.22
N LEU A 92 -8.98 -10.61 10.43
CA LEU A 92 -8.61 -9.23 10.74
C LEU A 92 -7.95 -9.06 12.13
N ALA A 93 -8.06 -10.06 12.98
CA ALA A 93 -7.37 -10.22 14.24
C ALA A 93 -6.80 -11.66 14.31
N PRO A 94 -5.83 -11.92 15.21
CA PRO A 94 -5.17 -10.98 16.12
C PRO A 94 -4.07 -10.13 15.42
N TRP A 95 -3.60 -9.10 16.12
CA TRP A 95 -2.31 -8.47 15.83
C TRP A 95 -1.18 -9.48 16.08
N PHE A 96 -0.24 -9.65 15.15
CA PHE A 96 0.79 -10.69 15.27
C PHE A 96 1.66 -10.53 16.55
N ARG A 97 1.82 -9.30 17.06
CA ARG A 97 2.52 -9.06 18.33
C ARG A 97 1.77 -9.61 19.55
N ASN A 98 0.47 -9.91 19.40
CA ASN A 98 -0.33 -10.55 20.45
C ASN A 98 -0.31 -12.09 20.36
N VAL A 99 0.38 -12.65 19.38
CA VAL A 99 0.58 -14.10 19.23
C VAL A 99 1.93 -14.46 19.86
N PRO A 100 1.98 -15.30 20.90
CA PRO A 100 3.20 -15.59 21.65
C PRO A 100 4.39 -16.00 20.78
N GLU A 101 4.16 -16.82 19.75
CA GLU A 101 5.18 -17.35 18.84
C GLU A 101 5.65 -16.32 17.80
N LEU A 102 4.93 -15.22 17.64
CA LEU A 102 5.19 -14.19 16.65
C LEU A 102 5.58 -12.84 17.24
N LYS A 103 5.35 -12.61 18.53
CA LYS A 103 5.50 -11.30 19.17
C LYS A 103 6.88 -10.66 18.98
N ASP A 104 7.93 -11.48 18.92
CA ASP A 104 9.31 -11.02 18.79
C ASP A 104 9.85 -11.13 17.36
N THR A 105 8.99 -11.46 16.37
CA THR A 105 9.38 -11.55 14.98
C THR A 105 9.85 -10.18 14.45
N VAL A 106 11.04 -10.15 13.86
CA VAL A 106 11.61 -8.95 13.24
C VAL A 106 10.84 -8.63 11.97
N THR A 107 10.33 -7.41 11.86
CA THR A 107 9.62 -6.92 10.68
C THR A 107 10.56 -6.31 9.64
N LEU A 108 10.10 -6.15 8.41
CA LEU A 108 10.87 -5.50 7.34
C LEU A 108 11.44 -4.13 7.77
N PRO A 109 10.66 -3.19 8.32
CA PRO A 109 11.22 -1.93 8.79
C PRO A 109 12.25 -2.09 9.90
N GLN A 110 12.02 -2.98 10.86
CA GLN A 110 12.99 -3.26 11.93
C GLN A 110 14.28 -3.90 11.40
N TYR A 111 14.17 -4.79 10.42
CA TYR A 111 15.32 -5.40 9.78
C TYR A 111 16.18 -4.36 9.03
N LEU A 112 15.53 -3.53 8.21
CA LEU A 112 16.22 -2.46 7.47
C LEU A 112 16.88 -1.45 8.41
N LYS A 113 16.21 -1.09 9.51
CA LYS A 113 16.81 -0.24 10.53
C LYS A 113 18.04 -0.88 11.16
N LYS A 114 17.92 -2.10 11.68
CA LYS A 114 18.96 -2.78 12.44
C LYS A 114 20.18 -3.13 11.60
N HIS A 115 19.97 -3.66 10.40
CA HIS A 115 21.03 -4.18 9.54
C HIS A 115 21.45 -3.23 8.42
N GLY A 116 20.53 -2.34 8.01
CA GLY A 116 20.76 -1.38 6.94
C GLY A 116 21.09 0.03 7.44
N GLY A 117 20.81 0.36 8.70
CA GLY A 117 20.94 1.72 9.20
C GLY A 117 19.92 2.69 8.61
N TYR A 118 18.78 2.15 8.13
CA TYR A 118 17.70 2.98 7.58
C TYR A 118 16.91 3.67 8.67
N LYS A 119 16.60 4.94 8.46
CA LYS A 119 15.55 5.62 9.22
C LYS A 119 14.19 5.22 8.65
N THR A 120 13.27 4.80 9.52
CA THR A 120 12.01 4.21 9.09
C THR A 120 10.83 5.14 9.31
N TYR A 121 10.01 5.30 8.27
CA TYR A 121 8.84 6.19 8.24
C TYR A 121 7.60 5.38 7.87
N SER A 122 6.45 5.74 8.45
CA SER A 122 5.16 5.15 8.10
C SER A 122 4.06 6.20 8.11
N THR A 123 3.19 6.15 7.12
CA THR A 123 1.94 6.94 7.09
C THR A 123 0.82 6.12 6.45
N GLY A 124 -0.43 6.42 6.81
CA GLY A 124 -1.60 5.74 6.29
C GLY A 124 -1.79 4.31 6.80
N LYS A 125 -2.37 3.46 5.94
CA LYS A 125 -2.71 2.06 6.25
C LYS A 125 -1.58 1.13 5.82
N ILE A 126 -0.64 0.84 6.71
CA ILE A 126 0.44 -0.14 6.47
C ILE A 126 0.11 -1.48 7.11
N TYR A 127 -0.32 -1.49 8.36
CA TYR A 127 -0.95 -2.64 9.01
C TYR A 127 -2.48 -2.46 9.04
N HIS A 128 -3.21 -3.51 9.41
CA HIS A 128 -4.66 -3.42 9.59
C HIS A 128 -5.03 -2.57 10.81
N GLY A 129 -6.09 -1.78 10.68
CA GLY A 129 -6.59 -0.94 11.77
C GLY A 129 -5.53 0.04 12.28
N ARG A 130 -5.25 -0.04 13.58
CA ARG A 130 -4.25 0.81 14.25
C ARG A 130 -2.94 0.09 14.60
N TYR A 131 -2.78 -1.16 14.15
CA TYR A 131 -1.57 -1.94 14.41
C TYR A 131 -0.32 -1.25 13.84
N GLY A 132 0.78 -1.35 14.57
CA GLY A 132 2.06 -0.76 14.17
C GLY A 132 2.15 0.77 14.24
N ARG A 133 1.10 1.44 14.72
CA ARG A 133 1.01 2.92 14.77
C ARG A 133 1.28 3.52 16.16
N GLN A 134 1.32 2.70 17.19
CA GLN A 134 1.64 3.17 18.53
C GLN A 134 3.16 3.26 18.67
N LYS A 135 3.65 4.25 19.42
CA LYS A 135 5.09 4.37 19.71
C LYS A 135 5.63 3.13 20.42
N THR A 136 4.78 2.48 21.21
CA THR A 136 5.09 1.22 21.92
C THR A 136 5.32 0.05 20.98
N ASP A 137 4.76 0.07 19.77
CA ASP A 137 4.91 -1.02 18.81
C ASP A 137 6.33 -1.12 18.23
N LYS A 138 7.12 -0.03 18.30
CA LYS A 138 8.52 0.06 17.84
C LYS A 138 8.73 -0.36 16.38
N GLU A 139 7.70 -0.29 15.57
CA GLU A 139 7.74 -0.71 14.17
C GLU A 139 8.47 0.32 13.30
N PHE A 140 8.24 1.62 13.57
CA PHE A 140 8.80 2.72 12.80
C PHE A 140 9.34 3.83 13.71
N ASP A 141 10.35 4.57 13.21
CA ASP A 141 10.92 5.73 13.91
C ASP A 141 10.00 6.94 13.87
N VAL A 142 9.36 7.16 12.72
CA VAL A 142 8.51 8.32 12.48
C VAL A 142 7.17 7.85 11.93
N ILE A 143 6.09 8.27 12.58
CA ILE A 143 4.73 7.89 12.22
C ILE A 143 3.95 9.15 11.86
N GLY A 144 3.48 9.22 10.63
CA GLY A 144 2.64 10.28 10.08
C GLY A 144 1.14 10.04 10.33
N PRO A 145 0.26 10.80 9.67
CA PRO A 145 -1.19 10.64 9.81
C PRO A 145 -1.67 9.24 9.42
N GLY A 146 -2.78 8.80 10.01
CA GLY A 146 -3.51 7.60 9.57
C GLY A 146 -4.39 7.88 8.36
N ALA A 147 -5.15 6.86 7.95
CA ALA A 147 -6.12 6.98 6.87
C ALA A 147 -7.41 7.75 7.25
N SER A 148 -7.40 8.49 8.36
CA SER A 148 -8.53 9.28 8.83
C SER A 148 -8.42 10.72 8.31
N GLY A 149 -9.32 11.08 7.42
CA GLY A 149 -9.63 12.47 7.07
C GLY A 149 -10.99 12.86 7.63
N LYS A 150 -11.69 13.82 7.02
CA LYS A 150 -13.09 14.09 7.34
C LYS A 150 -13.94 12.83 7.10
N PRO A 151 -14.96 12.61 7.95
CA PRO A 151 -15.76 11.38 7.86
C PRO A 151 -16.53 11.32 6.54
N PHE A 152 -16.77 10.11 6.08
CA PHE A 152 -17.72 9.86 5.00
C PHE A 152 -19.15 10.26 5.43
N PRO A 153 -20.03 10.57 4.47
CA PRO A 153 -21.43 10.87 4.76
C PRO A 153 -22.08 9.78 5.59
N LYS A 154 -22.80 10.15 6.63
CA LYS A 154 -23.52 9.18 7.47
C LYS A 154 -24.81 8.70 6.78
N GLY A 155 -25.12 7.44 6.98
CA GLY A 155 -26.46 6.90 6.73
C GLY A 155 -26.83 6.71 5.27
N ASN A 156 -25.86 6.71 4.41
CA ASN A 156 -26.15 6.58 3.01
C ASN A 156 -26.40 5.13 2.64
N LYS A 157 -27.49 4.96 2.02
CA LYS A 157 -27.97 3.83 1.23
C LYS A 157 -27.28 2.51 1.58
N LYS A 158 -27.97 1.70 2.31
CA LYS A 158 -27.63 0.28 2.50
C LYS A 158 -27.81 -0.42 1.15
N LEU A 159 -26.86 -0.19 0.24
CA LEU A 159 -26.95 -0.57 -1.17
C LEU A 159 -26.80 -2.07 -1.38
N VAL A 160 -26.23 -2.77 -0.40
CA VAL A 160 -26.08 -4.21 -0.46
C VAL A 160 -26.71 -4.86 0.75
N THR A 161 -27.79 -5.60 0.51
CA THR A 161 -28.37 -6.51 1.49
C THR A 161 -27.74 -7.88 1.29
N THR A 162 -27.02 -8.35 2.30
CA THR A 162 -26.52 -9.72 2.33
C THR A 162 -27.49 -10.61 3.11
N PRO A 163 -27.38 -11.95 3.03
CA PRO A 163 -28.19 -12.86 3.86
C PRO A 163 -28.08 -12.57 5.37
N PHE A 164 -27.01 -11.91 5.79
CA PHE A 164 -26.74 -11.53 7.17
C PHE A 164 -27.10 -10.06 7.52
N GLY A 165 -27.79 -9.38 6.62
CA GLY A 165 -28.21 -7.99 6.76
C GLY A 165 -27.40 -7.03 5.87
N ASN A 166 -27.57 -5.73 6.12
CA ASN A 166 -26.91 -4.72 5.30
C ASN A 166 -25.43 -4.58 5.66
N HIS A 167 -24.56 -4.67 4.65
CA HIS A 167 -23.13 -4.50 4.85
C HIS A 167 -22.78 -3.02 5.02
N ARG A 168 -22.25 -2.66 6.19
CA ARG A 168 -21.98 -1.25 6.55
C ARG A 168 -20.90 -0.58 5.72
N LEU A 169 -20.01 -1.37 5.13
CA LEU A 169 -18.85 -0.87 4.40
C LEU A 169 -19.10 -0.76 2.89
N VAL A 170 -20.11 -1.45 2.35
CA VAL A 170 -20.38 -1.41 0.91
C VAL A 170 -21.28 -0.21 0.61
N ASP A 171 -20.68 0.90 0.31
CA ASP A 171 -21.33 2.13 -0.08
C ASP A 171 -20.42 2.94 -1.01
N TRP A 172 -20.97 3.85 -1.79
CA TRP A 172 -20.25 4.74 -2.67
C TRP A 172 -21.00 6.06 -2.87
N GLY A 173 -20.29 7.07 -3.36
CA GLY A 173 -20.94 8.34 -3.68
C GLY A 173 -19.98 9.52 -3.67
N THR A 174 -20.57 10.71 -3.79
CA THR A 174 -19.80 11.94 -3.77
C THR A 174 -19.38 12.29 -2.35
N PHE A 175 -18.08 12.54 -2.18
CA PHE A 175 -17.56 13.08 -0.93
C PHE A 175 -17.86 14.57 -0.84
N PRO A 176 -18.57 15.04 0.20
CA PRO A 176 -19.10 16.40 0.26
C PRO A 176 -18.09 17.47 0.66
N HIS A 177 -16.85 17.08 0.86
CA HIS A 177 -15.75 17.96 1.26
C HIS A 177 -14.72 18.10 0.14
N LYS A 178 -13.65 18.86 0.39
CA LYS A 178 -12.52 18.98 -0.56
C LYS A 178 -11.64 17.74 -0.53
N ASP A 179 -10.89 17.51 -1.60
CA ASP A 179 -9.91 16.41 -1.67
C ASP A 179 -8.87 16.52 -0.57
N GLU A 180 -8.41 17.75 -0.25
CA GLU A 180 -7.41 18.04 0.77
C GLU A 180 -7.85 17.61 2.18
N GLU A 181 -9.12 17.37 2.37
CA GLU A 181 -9.69 16.92 3.64
C GLU A 181 -9.85 15.40 3.72
N LYS A 182 -9.50 14.66 2.64
CA LYS A 182 -9.51 13.19 2.62
C LYS A 182 -8.26 12.63 3.27
N GLY A 183 -8.41 11.47 3.90
CA GLY A 183 -7.30 10.79 4.57
C GLY A 183 -6.13 10.52 3.63
N ASP A 184 -6.40 10.06 2.41
CA ASP A 184 -5.34 9.74 1.44
C ASP A 184 -4.58 10.98 0.97
N TRP A 185 -5.24 12.13 0.89
CA TRP A 185 -4.55 13.40 0.63
C TRP A 185 -3.57 13.74 1.77
N LEU A 186 -4.05 13.68 3.01
CA LEU A 186 -3.21 13.99 4.18
C LEU A 186 -2.00 13.04 4.29
N ILE A 187 -2.18 11.77 3.88
CA ILE A 187 -1.11 10.78 3.78
C ILE A 187 -0.08 11.18 2.74
N ALA A 188 -0.54 11.55 1.54
CA ALA A 188 0.32 11.96 0.44
C ALA A 188 1.10 13.24 0.77
N ASP A 189 0.40 14.24 1.29
CA ASP A 189 0.96 15.55 1.67
C ASP A 189 2.08 15.38 2.72
N TRP A 190 1.81 14.62 3.77
CA TRP A 190 2.82 14.33 4.78
C TRP A 190 4.05 13.61 4.20
N ALA A 191 3.84 12.64 3.31
CA ALA A 191 4.94 11.91 2.68
C ALA A 191 5.81 12.84 1.82
N VAL A 192 5.18 13.71 1.04
CA VAL A 192 5.85 14.73 0.23
C VAL A 192 6.64 15.69 1.13
N ASP A 193 6.06 16.13 2.24
CA ASP A 193 6.74 16.99 3.22
C ASP A 193 7.99 16.33 3.79
N GLN A 194 7.93 15.03 4.14
CA GLN A 194 9.12 14.34 4.64
C GLN A 194 10.21 14.23 3.55
N LEU A 195 9.83 13.96 2.30
CA LEU A 195 10.76 13.89 1.18
C LEU A 195 11.41 15.24 0.87
N ASN A 196 10.64 16.34 0.97
CA ASN A 196 11.12 17.71 0.77
C ASN A 196 12.14 18.16 1.83
N LYS A 197 12.13 17.57 3.02
CA LYS A 197 13.15 17.78 4.06
C LYS A 197 14.52 17.21 3.67
N LYS A 198 14.61 16.47 2.56
CA LYS A 198 15.85 15.88 2.02
C LYS A 198 16.63 15.11 3.10
N PRO A 199 16.08 14.02 3.64
CA PRO A 199 16.77 13.24 4.67
C PRO A 199 18.19 12.91 4.25
N LYS A 200 19.16 13.11 5.14
CA LYS A 200 20.58 12.83 4.87
C LYS A 200 20.92 11.35 5.00
N GLU A 201 20.20 10.67 5.88
CA GLU A 201 20.34 9.22 6.13
C GLU A 201 19.53 8.43 5.12
N PRO A 202 19.95 7.20 4.75
CA PRO A 202 19.12 6.32 3.97
C PRO A 202 17.80 6.06 4.71
N PHE A 203 16.69 6.10 3.99
CA PHE A 203 15.37 5.90 4.59
C PHE A 203 14.56 4.79 3.92
N PHE A 204 13.74 4.16 4.73
CA PHE A 204 12.62 3.31 4.31
C PHE A 204 11.33 4.00 4.69
N MET A 205 10.54 4.41 3.71
CA MET A 205 9.26 5.07 3.92
C MET A 205 8.11 4.22 3.39
N SER A 206 7.17 3.89 4.27
CA SER A 206 5.95 3.16 3.93
C SER A 206 4.76 4.12 3.88
N VAL A 207 4.12 4.22 2.72
CA VAL A 207 2.96 5.07 2.46
C VAL A 207 1.79 4.18 2.08
N GLY A 208 0.76 4.12 2.93
CA GLY A 208 -0.41 3.26 2.74
C GLY A 208 -1.67 4.04 2.45
N PHE A 209 -2.11 4.06 1.19
CA PHE A 209 -3.39 4.65 0.81
C PHE A 209 -4.55 3.73 1.19
N PHE A 210 -5.67 4.33 1.58
CA PHE A 210 -6.86 3.60 1.97
C PHE A 210 -7.76 3.26 0.77
N LEU A 211 -7.99 4.21 -0.14
CA LEU A 211 -8.79 3.94 -1.34
C LEU A 211 -7.98 3.11 -2.35
N PRO A 212 -8.65 2.22 -3.12
CA PRO A 212 -10.10 2.03 -3.27
C PRO A 212 -10.77 1.06 -2.29
N HIS A 213 -10.28 0.87 -1.08
CA HIS A 213 -11.02 0.14 -0.05
C HIS A 213 -12.38 0.81 0.23
N VAL A 214 -13.41 0.01 0.40
CA VAL A 214 -14.78 0.48 0.70
C VAL A 214 -14.87 1.23 2.04
N PRO A 215 -15.74 2.24 2.18
CA PRO A 215 -16.70 2.78 1.20
C PRO A 215 -16.02 3.70 0.17
N LEU A 216 -16.53 3.68 -1.07
CA LEU A 216 -15.94 4.34 -2.23
C LEU A 216 -16.49 5.76 -2.41
N PHE A 217 -15.95 6.71 -1.71
CA PHE A 217 -16.33 8.13 -1.86
C PHE A 217 -15.19 8.94 -2.48
N ALA A 218 -15.52 9.66 -3.55
CA ALA A 218 -14.64 10.62 -4.22
C ALA A 218 -15.34 11.97 -4.37
N THR A 219 -14.59 13.06 -4.53
CA THR A 219 -15.20 14.35 -4.85
C THR A 219 -15.75 14.35 -6.27
N GLN A 220 -16.74 15.21 -6.55
CA GLN A 220 -17.47 15.23 -7.83
C GLN A 220 -16.53 15.27 -9.04
N LYS A 221 -15.45 16.05 -9.00
CA LYS A 221 -14.50 16.16 -10.11
C LYS A 221 -13.91 14.83 -10.58
N TRP A 222 -13.85 13.81 -9.74
CA TRP A 222 -13.37 12.49 -10.12
C TRP A 222 -14.45 11.67 -10.83
N PHE A 223 -15.72 11.84 -10.43
CA PHE A 223 -16.86 11.26 -11.16
C PHE A 223 -16.99 11.87 -12.56
N ASP A 224 -16.76 13.17 -12.69
CA ASP A 224 -16.89 13.91 -13.96
C ASP A 224 -15.88 13.44 -15.01
N LEU A 225 -14.84 12.69 -14.63
CA LEU A 225 -13.91 12.06 -15.58
C LEU A 225 -14.50 10.87 -16.33
N TYR A 226 -15.60 10.32 -15.83
CA TYR A 226 -16.21 9.10 -16.33
C TYR A 226 -17.69 9.36 -16.65
N PRO A 227 -18.13 9.11 -17.88
CA PRO A 227 -19.55 9.27 -18.23
C PRO A 227 -20.42 8.21 -17.55
N ASP A 228 -21.61 8.62 -17.14
CA ASP A 228 -22.63 7.71 -16.63
C ASP A 228 -23.32 7.04 -17.83
N ASN A 229 -22.75 5.93 -18.26
CA ASN A 229 -23.20 5.21 -19.44
C ASN A 229 -22.85 3.72 -19.32
N ASP A 230 -23.79 2.85 -19.63
CA ASP A 230 -23.70 1.39 -19.49
C ASP A 230 -22.61 0.75 -20.34
N THR A 231 -22.12 1.42 -21.37
CA THR A 231 -21.05 0.90 -22.23
C THR A 231 -19.71 0.77 -21.53
N VAL A 232 -19.53 1.41 -20.38
CA VAL A 232 -18.31 1.37 -19.58
C VAL A 232 -18.36 0.30 -18.47
N LEU A 233 -19.48 -0.39 -18.33
CA LEU A 233 -19.59 -1.44 -17.32
C LEU A 233 -18.70 -2.62 -17.68
N PRO A 234 -18.11 -3.29 -16.66
CA PRO A 234 -17.32 -4.50 -16.88
C PRO A 234 -18.17 -5.59 -17.55
N LYS A 235 -17.56 -6.36 -18.43
CA LYS A 235 -18.22 -7.52 -19.03
C LYS A 235 -18.47 -8.58 -17.95
N ILE A 236 -19.73 -8.95 -17.78
CA ILE A 236 -20.12 -10.03 -16.86
C ILE A 236 -20.10 -11.34 -17.64
N LYS A 237 -19.33 -12.32 -17.17
CA LYS A 237 -19.31 -13.66 -17.71
C LYS A 237 -20.34 -14.52 -16.96
N ARG A 238 -21.28 -15.11 -17.70
CA ARG A 238 -22.20 -16.10 -17.11
C ARG A 238 -21.40 -17.33 -16.68
N GLY A 239 -21.72 -17.87 -15.50
CA GLY A 239 -21.04 -19.04 -14.97
C GLY A 239 -19.61 -18.78 -14.47
N ASP A 240 -19.23 -17.51 -14.24
CA ASP A 240 -17.90 -17.13 -13.77
C ASP A 240 -17.51 -17.75 -12.41
N ARG A 241 -18.50 -18.21 -11.66
CA ARG A 241 -18.30 -18.88 -10.36
C ARG A 241 -18.32 -20.40 -10.43
N ASP A 242 -18.56 -21.00 -11.61
CA ASP A 242 -18.79 -22.45 -11.73
C ASP A 242 -17.55 -23.27 -11.38
N ASP A 243 -16.36 -22.70 -11.52
CA ASP A 243 -15.07 -23.29 -11.16
C ASP A 243 -14.62 -22.98 -9.71
N THR A 244 -15.45 -22.27 -8.93
CA THR A 244 -15.15 -21.96 -7.53
C THR A 244 -15.93 -22.85 -6.56
N PRO A 245 -15.36 -23.20 -5.39
CA PRO A 245 -16.09 -23.94 -4.37
C PRO A 245 -17.34 -23.21 -3.90
N ARG A 246 -18.45 -23.89 -3.75
CA ARG A 246 -19.75 -23.29 -3.39
C ARG A 246 -19.70 -22.46 -2.11
N PHE A 247 -18.91 -22.87 -1.12
CA PHE A 247 -18.81 -22.12 0.13
C PHE A 247 -18.26 -20.69 -0.06
N SER A 248 -17.42 -20.45 -1.07
CA SER A 248 -16.90 -19.11 -1.39
C SER A 248 -17.95 -18.14 -1.94
N TRP A 249 -19.15 -18.64 -2.28
CA TRP A 249 -20.24 -17.81 -2.81
C TRP A 249 -21.01 -17.07 -1.71
N TYR A 250 -20.82 -17.46 -0.47
CA TYR A 250 -21.57 -16.97 0.70
C TYR A 250 -20.72 -16.14 1.69
N MET A 251 -19.51 -15.80 1.27
CA MET A 251 -18.59 -14.97 2.08
C MET A 251 -18.70 -13.50 1.76
#